data_2a79ddb088724d93d1083b4ba169823e
#
_entry.id   2a79ddb088724d93d1083b4ba169823e
#
_cell.length_a   1.000
_cell.length_b   1.000
_cell.length_c   1.000
_cell.angle_alpha   90.00
_cell.angle_beta   90.00
_cell.angle_gamma   90.00
#
_symmetry.space_group_name_H-M   'P 1'
#
loop_
_entity.id
_entity.type
_entity.pdbx_description
1 polymer ?
#
loop_
_entity_poly.entity_id
_entity_poly.type
_entity_poly.pdbx_seq_one_letter_code
_entity_poly.pdbx_strand_id
1 'polypeptide(L)' 'MVRVRCITEMGMGVDVHGKDATKAARRAVSDAIRHSSLGFLRMLGKTANDMFVDVTIGVPDPAAVDTSAVAKELP' A
#
# COMPACT_ATOMS: atom_id res chain seq x y z
N MET A 1 3.86 3.31 -23.02
CA MET A 1 3.70 4.38 -22.02
C MET A 1 4.81 4.28 -20.99
N VAL A 2 5.42 5.39 -20.67
CA VAL A 2 6.44 5.45 -19.63
C VAL A 2 5.79 5.83 -18.30
N ARG A 3 6.04 5.02 -17.27
CA ARG A 3 5.61 5.32 -15.92
C ARG A 3 6.71 6.12 -15.22
N VAL A 4 6.32 7.17 -14.54
CA VAL A 4 7.24 7.99 -13.75
C VAL A 4 6.84 7.88 -12.29
N ARG A 5 7.82 7.60 -11.43
CA ARG A 5 7.58 7.54 -9.99
C ARG A 5 7.38 8.97 -9.46
N CYS A 6 6.21 9.22 -8.89
CA CYS A 6 5.88 10.53 -8.32
C CYS A 6 6.04 10.53 -6.80
N ILE A 7 5.55 9.48 -6.13
CA ILE A 7 5.48 9.42 -4.67
C ILE A 7 5.88 8.03 -4.20
N THR A 8 6.67 7.98 -3.15
CA THR A 8 6.95 6.75 -2.43
C THR A 8 6.54 6.97 -0.98
N GLU A 9 5.69 6.08 -0.47
CA GLU A 9 5.25 6.11 0.92
C GLU A 9 5.62 4.81 1.60
N MET A 10 5.88 4.88 2.89
CA MET A 10 6.25 3.72 3.70
C MET A 10 5.30 3.59 4.87
N GLY A 11 4.97 2.36 5.20
CA GLY A 11 4.11 2.07 6.32
C GLY A 11 4.48 0.77 6.99
N MET A 12 3.99 0.57 8.21
CA MET A 12 4.24 -0.60 9.01
C MET A 12 2.94 -1.13 9.59
N GLY A 13 2.83 -2.44 9.66
CA GLY A 13 1.69 -3.09 10.29
C GLY A 13 2.13 -4.33 11.03
N VAL A 14 1.41 -4.66 12.10
CA VAL A 14 1.68 -5.86 12.89
C VAL A 14 0.38 -6.57 13.24
N ASP A 15 0.46 -7.87 13.45
CA ASP A 15 -0.61 -8.65 14.04
C ASP A 15 -0.02 -9.52 15.15
N VAL A 16 -0.01 -9.01 16.36
CA VAL A 16 0.72 -9.59 17.49
C VAL A 16 0.10 -10.90 17.95
N HIS A 17 -1.22 -10.98 17.98
CA HIS A 17 -1.92 -12.14 18.56
C HIS A 17 -2.27 -13.20 17.52
N GLY A 18 -2.72 -12.79 16.35
CA GLY A 18 -3.19 -13.73 15.33
C GLY A 18 -2.08 -14.30 14.45
N LYS A 19 -0.91 -13.67 14.43
CA LYS A 19 0.21 -14.03 13.56
C LYS A 19 -0.21 -14.16 12.10
N ASP A 20 -1.16 -13.32 11.69
CA ASP A 20 -1.71 -13.29 10.35
C ASP A 20 -0.93 -12.32 9.48
N ALA A 21 -0.09 -12.85 8.60
CA ALA A 21 0.77 -12.05 7.74
C ALA A 21 -0.03 -11.16 6.79
N THR A 22 -1.15 -11.63 6.26
CA THR A 22 -2.02 -10.84 5.38
C THR A 22 -2.60 -9.65 6.15
N LYS A 23 -3.07 -9.87 7.37
CA LYS A 23 -3.62 -8.82 8.20
C LYS A 23 -2.56 -7.76 8.53
N ALA A 24 -1.35 -8.20 8.87
CA ALA A 24 -0.24 -7.29 9.11
C ALA A 24 0.09 -6.47 7.87
N ALA A 25 0.13 -7.10 6.70
CA ALA A 25 0.39 -6.42 5.43
C ALA A 25 -0.70 -5.41 5.08
N ARG A 26 -1.97 -5.75 5.30
CA ARG A 26 -3.09 -4.83 5.10
C ARG A 26 -2.96 -3.61 6.00
N ARG A 27 -2.58 -3.81 7.25
CA ARG A 27 -2.36 -2.72 8.19
C ARG A 27 -1.20 -1.82 7.77
N ALA A 28 -0.14 -2.41 7.20
CA ALA A 28 1.01 -1.65 6.70
C ALA A 28 0.61 -0.76 5.51
N VAL A 29 -0.17 -1.29 4.58
CA VAL A 29 -0.65 -0.51 3.42
C VAL A 29 -1.59 0.59 3.90
N SER A 30 -2.51 0.28 4.79
CA SER A 30 -3.42 1.28 5.36
C SER A 30 -2.65 2.39 6.08
N ASP A 31 -1.60 2.04 6.81
CA ASP A 31 -0.74 3.01 7.48
C ASP A 31 -0.06 3.94 6.48
N ALA A 32 0.53 3.38 5.41
CA ALA A 32 1.17 4.16 4.38
C ALA A 32 0.19 5.13 3.71
N ILE A 33 -1.02 4.67 3.42
CA ILE A 33 -2.06 5.50 2.78
C ILE A 33 -2.48 6.65 3.69
N ARG A 34 -2.64 6.41 4.98
CA ARG A 34 -3.04 7.47 5.92
C ARG A 34 -2.02 8.59 6.03
N HIS A 35 -0.75 8.30 5.77
CA HIS A 35 0.33 9.28 5.81
C HIS A 35 0.74 9.72 4.40
N SER A 36 -0.01 9.35 3.38
CA SER A 36 0.39 9.57 2.01
C SER A 36 0.18 11.00 1.57
N SER A 37 0.93 11.36 0.53
CA SER A 37 0.84 12.66 -0.13
C SER A 37 -0.14 12.64 -1.29
N LEU A 38 -1.24 11.89 -1.19
CA LEU A 38 -2.23 11.78 -2.26
C LEU A 38 -2.86 13.11 -2.63
N GLY A 39 -2.86 14.09 -1.71
CA GLY A 39 -3.29 15.46 -2.02
C GLY A 39 -2.51 16.11 -3.14
N PHE A 40 -1.26 15.68 -3.33
CA PHE A 40 -0.42 16.17 -4.43
C PHE A 40 -1.04 15.85 -5.79
N LEU A 41 -1.63 14.67 -5.94
CA LEU A 41 -2.29 14.28 -7.18
C LEU A 41 -3.48 15.18 -7.49
N ARG A 42 -4.21 15.58 -6.46
CA ARG A 42 -5.34 16.49 -6.61
C ARG A 42 -4.87 17.86 -7.11
N MET A 43 -3.73 18.34 -6.63
CA MET A 43 -3.14 19.58 -7.10
C MET A 43 -2.77 19.54 -8.58
N LEU A 44 -2.45 18.35 -9.09
CA LEU A 44 -2.14 18.13 -10.50
C LEU A 44 -3.36 17.84 -11.35
N GLY A 45 -4.57 17.88 -10.77
CA GLY A 45 -5.80 17.56 -11.49
C GLY A 45 -5.95 16.06 -11.78
N LYS A 46 -5.24 15.20 -11.05
CA LYS A 46 -5.29 13.76 -11.22
C LYS A 46 -6.22 13.11 -10.21
N THR A 47 -6.70 11.93 -10.54
CA THR A 47 -7.56 11.13 -9.67
C THR A 47 -6.87 9.81 -9.33
N ALA A 48 -7.46 9.04 -8.40
CA ALA A 48 -6.97 7.71 -8.06
C ALA A 48 -6.88 6.78 -9.28
N ASN A 49 -7.78 6.97 -10.26
CA ASN A 49 -7.78 6.16 -11.48
C ASN A 49 -6.62 6.47 -12.42
N ASP A 50 -5.94 7.58 -12.21
CA ASP A 50 -4.78 7.96 -13.01
C ASP A 50 -3.47 7.41 -12.45
N MET A 51 -3.52 6.71 -11.31
CA MET A 51 -2.34 6.18 -10.65
C MET A 51 -2.06 4.73 -11.02
N PHE A 52 -0.76 4.42 -11.07
CA PHE A 52 -0.28 3.04 -10.99
C PHE A 52 0.40 2.91 -9.64
N VAL A 53 0.03 1.87 -8.89
CA VAL A 53 0.54 1.67 -7.54
C VAL A 53 1.29 0.34 -7.47
N ASP A 54 2.57 0.42 -7.13
CA ASP A 54 3.40 -0.75 -6.89
C ASP A 54 3.60 -0.86 -5.38
N VAL A 55 3.23 -2.01 -4.82
CA VAL A 55 3.35 -2.27 -3.39
C VAL A 55 4.39 -3.35 -3.17
N THR A 56 5.37 -3.06 -2.34
CA THR A 56 6.37 -4.03 -1.92
C THR A 56 6.21 -4.27 -0.43
N ILE A 57 6.05 -5.53 -0.05
CA ILE A 57 5.82 -5.92 1.34
C ILE A 57 6.99 -6.74 1.85
N GLY A 58 7.67 -6.23 2.88
CA GLY A 58 8.70 -6.97 3.59
C GLY A 58 8.06 -7.74 4.74
N VAL A 59 8.16 -9.07 4.69
CA VAL A 59 7.53 -9.95 5.68
C VAL A 59 8.36 -11.25 5.78
N PRO A 60 8.42 -11.89 6.97
CA PRO A 60 9.23 -13.10 7.15
C PRO A 60 8.84 -14.26 6.24
N ASP A 61 7.55 -14.43 5.95
CA ASP A 61 7.06 -15.48 5.07
C ASP A 61 6.16 -14.87 3.99
N PRO A 62 6.73 -14.47 2.84
CA PRO A 62 5.96 -13.84 1.77
C PRO A 62 4.84 -14.73 1.23
N ALA A 63 5.02 -16.05 1.25
CA ALA A 63 4.00 -16.97 0.74
C ALA A 63 2.72 -16.97 1.60
N ALA A 64 2.81 -16.50 2.85
CA ALA A 64 1.66 -16.42 3.74
C ALA A 64 0.78 -15.21 3.49
N VAL A 65 1.18 -14.28 2.60
CA VAL A 65 0.43 -13.07 2.34
C VAL A 65 -0.48 -13.24 1.12
N ASP A 66 -1.77 -12.98 1.31
CA ASP A 66 -2.74 -12.91 0.22
C ASP A 66 -2.69 -11.50 -0.39
N THR A 67 -1.99 -11.38 -1.49
CA THR A 67 -1.80 -10.08 -2.16
C THR A 67 -3.10 -9.49 -2.69
N SER A 68 -4.06 -10.34 -3.06
CA SER A 68 -5.37 -9.86 -3.51
C SER A 68 -6.12 -9.15 -2.38
N ALA A 69 -6.03 -9.70 -1.17
CA ALA A 69 -6.64 -9.07 0.01
C ALA A 69 -5.95 -7.74 0.35
N VAL A 70 -4.62 -7.70 0.23
CA VAL A 70 -3.85 -6.48 0.49
C VAL A 70 -4.20 -5.39 -0.53
N ALA A 71 -4.37 -5.75 -1.79
CA ALA A 71 -4.70 -4.79 -2.84
C ALA A 71 -6.02 -4.06 -2.58
N LYS A 72 -6.94 -4.67 -1.84
CA LYS A 72 -8.23 -4.05 -1.49
C LYS A 72 -8.09 -2.84 -0.56
N GLU A 73 -6.94 -2.65 0.06
CA GLU A 73 -6.68 -1.47 0.89
C GLU A 73 -6.35 -0.23 0.06
N LEU A 74 -6.06 -0.40 -1.22
CA LEU A 74 -5.73 0.71 -2.12
C LEU A 74 -6.97 1.48 -2.53
N PRO A 75 -6.84 2.81 -2.71
CA PRO A 75 -7.97 3.63 -3.16
C PRO A 75 -8.38 3.34 -4.61
#